data_97ceddeb5465233497c7ec496db4ae4c
#
_entry.id   97ceddeb5465233497c7ec496db4ae4c
#
_cell.length_a   1.000
_cell.length_b   1.000
_cell.length_c   1.000
_cell.angle_alpha   90.00
_cell.angle_beta   90.00
_cell.angle_gamma   90.00
#
_symmetry.space_group_name_H-M   'P 1'
#
loop_
_entity.id
_entity.type
_entity.pdbx_description
1 polymer ?
#
loop_
_entity_poly.entity_id
_entity_poly.type
_entity_poly.pdbx_seq_one_letter_code
_entity_poly.pdbx_strand_id
1 'polypeptide(L)'
;MNKGYKELVDYVEEGKWQIFGTLTFRYDVDFRQAEKTLNTFWNIVDRKLFGNLSYRKNIRTKRICVLQTGKLNNNKHIHFVANTIEGVDVDDFISILKFLWINKIKTAGQHMRIEKVKNLEATSKYLLHEYRKLGTDTLATTCSNI
;
A
#
# COMPACT_ATOMS: atom_id res chain seq x y z
N MET A 1 4.67 -16.56 19.14
CA MET A 1 4.16 -15.69 18.04
C MET A 1 2.65 -15.69 18.05
N ASN A 2 2.04 -14.52 17.92
CA ASN A 2 0.59 -14.40 17.83
C ASN A 2 0.08 -15.17 16.60
N LYS A 3 -0.93 -16.01 16.80
CA LYS A 3 -1.53 -16.81 15.73
C LYS A 3 -2.06 -15.96 14.58
N GLY A 4 -2.72 -14.85 14.90
CA GLY A 4 -3.25 -13.92 13.88
C GLY A 4 -2.14 -13.27 13.06
N TYR A 5 -1.01 -12.93 13.70
CA TYR A 5 0.13 -12.39 12.99
C TYR A 5 0.73 -13.41 12.02
N LYS A 6 0.88 -14.66 12.46
CA LYS A 6 1.39 -15.72 11.61
C LYS A 6 0.50 -15.96 10.38
N GLU A 7 -0.82 -16.00 10.60
CA GLU A 7 -1.78 -16.16 9.50
C GLU A 7 -1.68 -15.00 8.50
N LEU A 8 -1.49 -13.78 8.97
CA LEU A 8 -1.34 -12.62 8.12
C LEU A 8 -0.02 -12.66 7.33
N VAL A 9 1.08 -13.05 7.97
CA VAL A 9 2.35 -13.24 7.28
C VAL A 9 2.23 -14.29 6.17
N ASP A 10 1.61 -15.41 6.49
CA ASP A 10 1.38 -16.49 5.50
C ASP A 10 0.54 -15.98 4.35
N TYR A 11 -0.52 -15.23 4.63
CA TYR A 11 -1.39 -14.64 3.61
C TYR A 11 -0.61 -13.68 2.70
N VAL A 12 0.22 -12.81 3.30
CA VAL A 12 1.04 -11.88 2.51
C VAL A 12 2.01 -12.64 1.62
N GLU A 13 2.69 -13.66 2.15
CA GLU A 13 3.63 -14.46 1.37
C GLU A 13 2.94 -15.22 0.22
N GLU A 14 1.74 -15.75 0.45
CA GLU A 14 0.96 -16.46 -0.57
C GLU A 14 0.53 -15.55 -1.73
N GLY A 15 0.43 -14.26 -1.50
CA GLY A 15 0.03 -13.30 -2.51
C GLY A 15 0.99 -13.15 -3.68
N LYS A 16 2.20 -13.66 -3.57
CA LYS A 16 3.23 -13.59 -4.62
C LYS A 16 3.39 -12.17 -5.14
N TRP A 17 3.59 -11.22 -4.22
CA TRP A 17 3.60 -9.80 -4.51
C TRP A 17 4.74 -9.41 -5.44
N GLN A 18 4.44 -8.55 -6.41
CA GLN A 18 5.38 -8.11 -7.43
C GLN A 18 6.12 -6.84 -7.05
N ILE A 19 5.43 -5.94 -6.34
CA ILE A 19 6.03 -4.66 -5.92
C ILE A 19 5.85 -4.42 -4.43
N PHE A 20 6.80 -3.66 -3.90
CA PHE A 20 6.76 -3.12 -2.55
C PHE A 20 6.96 -1.62 -2.64
N GLY A 21 6.19 -0.85 -1.88
CA GLY A 21 6.29 0.59 -1.91
C GLY A 21 6.25 1.21 -0.53
N THR A 22 6.88 2.38 -0.43
CA THR A 22 6.80 3.26 0.73
C THR A 22 6.36 4.64 0.23
N LEU A 23 5.28 5.14 0.79
CA LEU A 23 4.75 6.47 0.49
C LEU A 23 4.84 7.33 1.74
N THR A 24 5.12 8.61 1.56
CA THR A 24 5.23 9.56 2.66
C THR A 24 4.30 10.75 2.43
N PHE A 25 4.02 11.50 3.49
CA PHE A 25 3.21 12.72 3.44
C PHE A 25 4.09 13.95 3.61
N ARG A 26 3.67 15.08 3.02
CA ARG A 26 4.35 16.39 3.17
C ARG A 26 4.22 16.94 4.58
N TYR A 27 3.09 16.63 5.22
CA TYR A 27 2.74 17.15 6.53
C TYR A 27 2.47 16.00 7.48
N ASP A 28 2.48 16.30 8.76
CA ASP A 28 2.01 15.35 9.75
C ASP A 28 0.49 15.17 9.59
N VAL A 29 0.06 13.94 9.41
CA VAL A 29 -1.35 13.56 9.26
C VAL A 29 -1.69 12.51 10.31
N ASP A 30 -2.93 12.54 10.80
CA ASP A 30 -3.37 11.48 11.71
C ASP A 30 -3.69 10.19 10.93
N PHE A 31 -3.90 9.12 11.66
CA PHE A 31 -4.16 7.80 11.08
C PHE A 31 -5.39 7.81 10.16
N ARG A 32 -6.47 8.47 10.60
CA ARG A 32 -7.72 8.54 9.85
C ARG A 32 -7.54 9.29 8.53
N GLN A 33 -6.83 10.42 8.57
CA GLN A 33 -6.54 11.19 7.35
C GLN A 33 -5.65 10.42 6.40
N ALA A 34 -4.66 9.72 6.92
CA ALA A 34 -3.76 8.90 6.11
C ALA A 34 -4.54 7.77 5.40
N GLU A 35 -5.42 7.08 6.12
CA GLU A 35 -6.24 6.01 5.55
C GLU A 35 -7.18 6.54 4.49
N LYS A 36 -7.83 7.68 4.75
CA LYS A 36 -8.73 8.33 3.78
C LYS A 36 -7.98 8.73 2.51
N THR A 37 -6.81 9.32 2.65
CA THR A 37 -5.98 9.72 1.51
C THR A 37 -5.52 8.51 0.71
N LEU A 38 -5.13 7.45 1.38
CA LEU A 38 -4.73 6.21 0.75
C LEU A 38 -5.88 5.57 -0.03
N ASN A 39 -7.08 5.59 0.52
CA ASN A 39 -8.29 5.14 -0.17
C ASN A 39 -8.52 5.93 -1.45
N THR A 40 -8.42 7.25 -1.38
CA THR A 40 -8.55 8.12 -2.55
C THR A 40 -7.50 7.78 -3.60
N PHE A 41 -6.26 7.59 -3.19
CA PHE A 41 -5.17 7.22 -4.08
C PHE A 41 -5.46 5.92 -4.84
N TRP A 42 -5.82 4.86 -4.11
CA TRP A 42 -6.09 3.58 -4.75
C TRP A 42 -7.34 3.60 -5.63
N ASN A 43 -8.34 4.40 -5.29
CA ASN A 43 -9.49 4.61 -6.17
C ASN A 43 -9.07 5.26 -7.50
N ILE A 44 -8.16 6.22 -7.45
CA ILE A 44 -7.61 6.85 -8.66
C ILE A 44 -6.83 5.83 -9.49
N VAL A 45 -6.00 5.02 -8.83
CA VAL A 45 -5.23 3.96 -9.51
C VAL A 45 -6.17 2.97 -10.19
N ASP A 46 -7.14 2.46 -9.46
CA ASP A 46 -8.08 1.46 -9.99
C ASP A 46 -8.88 2.02 -11.17
N ARG A 47 -9.32 3.26 -11.07
CA ARG A 47 -10.04 3.92 -12.16
C ARG A 47 -9.15 4.12 -13.38
N LYS A 48 -7.89 4.47 -13.18
CA LYS A 48 -6.93 4.63 -14.27
C LYS A 48 -6.72 3.32 -15.02
N LEU A 49 -6.61 2.21 -14.29
CA LEU A 49 -6.31 0.91 -14.88
C LEU A 49 -7.52 0.18 -15.44
N PHE A 50 -8.67 0.28 -14.75
CA PHE A 50 -9.88 -0.47 -15.10
C PHE A 50 -11.00 0.40 -15.68
N GLY A 51 -10.84 1.73 -15.67
CA GLY A 51 -11.89 2.64 -16.12
C GLY A 51 -13.16 2.47 -15.29
N ASN A 52 -14.32 2.49 -15.96
CA ASN A 52 -15.61 2.39 -15.28
C ASN A 52 -15.86 1.03 -14.60
N LEU A 53 -15.11 0.00 -14.95
CA LEU A 53 -15.23 -1.32 -14.31
C LEU A 53 -14.90 -1.29 -12.84
N SER A 54 -14.04 -0.35 -12.40
CA SER A 54 -13.71 -0.19 -10.99
C SER A 54 -14.96 0.17 -10.17
N TYR A 55 -15.91 0.92 -10.74
CA TYR A 55 -17.17 1.26 -10.09
C TYR A 55 -18.24 0.19 -10.28
N ARG A 56 -18.47 -0.20 -11.54
CA ARG A 56 -19.59 -1.08 -11.89
C ARG A 56 -19.46 -2.48 -11.33
N LYS A 57 -18.23 -3.02 -11.31
CA LYS A 57 -17.97 -4.42 -10.91
C LYS A 57 -17.03 -4.53 -9.73
N ASN A 58 -16.68 -3.40 -9.10
CA ASN A 58 -15.77 -3.39 -7.96
C ASN A 58 -14.44 -4.12 -8.24
N ILE A 59 -13.92 -3.95 -9.48
CA ILE A 59 -12.64 -4.55 -9.87
C ILE A 59 -11.52 -3.63 -9.38
N ARG A 60 -10.57 -4.20 -8.64
CA ARG A 60 -9.49 -3.46 -7.99
C ARG A 60 -8.17 -4.17 -8.15
N THR A 61 -7.08 -3.39 -8.16
CA THR A 61 -5.73 -3.95 -8.05
C THR A 61 -5.57 -4.66 -6.72
N LYS A 62 -4.85 -5.76 -6.72
CA LYS A 62 -4.56 -6.51 -5.51
C LYS A 62 -3.47 -5.80 -4.72
N ARG A 63 -3.72 -5.49 -3.44
CA ARG A 63 -2.79 -4.76 -2.58
C ARG A 63 -3.08 -4.99 -1.11
N ILE A 64 -2.04 -4.81 -0.30
CA ILE A 64 -2.14 -4.73 1.16
C ILE A 64 -1.36 -3.50 1.60
N CYS A 65 -1.99 -2.65 2.40
CA CYS A 65 -1.41 -1.39 2.86
C CYS A 65 -1.33 -1.38 4.39
N VAL A 66 -0.20 -0.93 4.89
CA VAL A 66 0.05 -0.81 6.34
C VAL A 66 0.54 0.60 6.63
N LEU A 67 -0.04 1.22 7.66
CA LEU A 67 0.37 2.54 8.12
C LEU A 67 1.37 2.38 9.27
N GLN A 68 2.47 3.13 9.18
CA GLN A 68 3.53 3.14 10.18
C GLN A 68 3.77 4.55 10.67
N THR A 69 3.95 4.72 11.98
CA THR A 69 4.30 6.01 12.56
C THR A 69 5.83 6.14 12.63
N GLY A 70 6.35 7.26 12.12
CA GLY A 70 7.78 7.56 12.19
C GLY A 70 8.23 7.82 13.64
N LYS A 71 9.48 7.49 13.94
CA LYS A 71 10.01 7.57 15.30
C LYS A 71 10.18 9.00 15.82
N LEU A 72 10.54 9.93 14.93
CA LEU A 72 10.94 11.27 15.34
C LEU A 72 9.82 12.31 15.30
N ASN A 73 8.91 12.23 14.32
CA ASN A 73 7.94 13.28 14.04
C ASN A 73 6.49 12.80 14.01
N ASN A 74 6.21 11.58 14.46
CA ASN A 74 4.88 10.97 14.35
C ASN A 74 4.31 10.97 12.92
N ASN A 75 5.13 11.24 11.91
CA ASN A 75 4.72 11.20 10.52
C ASN A 75 4.32 9.79 10.12
N LYS A 76 3.17 9.68 9.47
CA LYS A 76 2.72 8.39 8.96
C LYS A 76 3.47 8.06 7.68
N HIS A 77 3.96 6.81 7.63
CA HIS A 77 4.50 6.23 6.40
C HIS A 77 3.56 5.11 5.97
N ILE A 78 3.38 4.99 4.67
CA ILE A 78 2.57 3.92 4.11
C ILE A 78 3.52 2.91 3.51
N HIS A 79 3.44 1.67 3.96
CA HIS A 79 4.10 0.55 3.32
C HIS A 79 3.03 -0.29 2.65
N PHE A 80 3.28 -0.71 1.43
CA PHE A 80 2.31 -1.54 0.73
C PHE A 80 3.01 -2.57 -0.16
N VAL A 81 2.29 -3.63 -0.45
CA VAL A 81 2.61 -4.57 -1.52
C VAL A 81 1.44 -4.56 -2.50
N ALA A 82 1.74 -4.75 -3.77
CA ALA A 82 0.70 -4.76 -4.80
C ALA A 82 1.14 -5.59 -6.01
N ASN A 83 0.17 -5.96 -6.84
CA ASN A 83 0.39 -6.63 -8.11
C ASN A 83 -0.16 -5.78 -9.24
N THR A 84 0.57 -5.76 -10.35
CA THR A 84 0.05 -5.17 -11.58
C THR A 84 -1.09 -6.02 -12.13
N ILE A 85 -1.80 -5.49 -13.09
CA ILE A 85 -2.89 -6.19 -13.77
C ILE A 85 -2.42 -6.76 -15.10
N GLU A 86 -3.19 -7.69 -15.65
CA GLU A 86 -2.93 -8.24 -16.96
C GLU A 86 -2.87 -7.12 -18.01
N GLY A 87 -1.87 -7.18 -18.88
CA GLY A 87 -1.68 -6.18 -19.93
C GLY A 87 -0.89 -4.94 -19.52
N VAL A 88 -0.53 -4.80 -18.24
CA VAL A 88 0.29 -3.71 -17.73
C VAL A 88 1.57 -4.27 -17.14
N ASP A 89 2.70 -3.91 -17.74
CA ASP A 89 4.04 -4.29 -17.28
C ASP A 89 4.28 -3.76 -15.86
N VAL A 90 5.06 -4.50 -15.06
CA VAL A 90 5.38 -4.11 -13.69
C VAL A 90 6.07 -2.74 -13.64
N ASP A 91 7.01 -2.47 -14.55
CA ASP A 91 7.71 -1.19 -14.59
C ASP A 91 6.74 -0.04 -14.92
N ASP A 92 5.82 -0.26 -15.85
CA ASP A 92 4.79 0.72 -16.19
C ASP A 92 3.84 0.95 -15.00
N PHE A 93 3.48 -0.10 -14.30
CA PHE A 93 2.65 0.00 -13.10
C PHE A 93 3.33 0.85 -12.03
N ILE A 94 4.62 0.61 -11.78
CA ILE A 94 5.41 1.41 -10.84
C ILE A 94 5.40 2.90 -11.25
N SER A 95 5.60 3.18 -12.54
CA SER A 95 5.59 4.55 -13.06
C SER A 95 4.22 5.23 -12.88
N ILE A 96 3.15 4.49 -13.10
CA ILE A 96 1.77 4.99 -12.89
C ILE A 96 1.56 5.33 -11.42
N LEU A 97 1.94 4.45 -10.51
CA LEU A 97 1.79 4.70 -9.07
C LEU A 97 2.54 5.95 -8.63
N LYS A 98 3.79 6.09 -9.05
CA LYS A 98 4.61 7.27 -8.71
C LYS A 98 3.98 8.55 -9.24
N PHE A 99 3.58 8.54 -10.49
CA PHE A 99 2.95 9.70 -11.12
C PHE A 99 1.68 10.12 -10.40
N LEU A 100 0.80 9.16 -10.13
CA LEU A 100 -0.48 9.46 -9.49
C LEU A 100 -0.32 9.95 -8.06
N TRP A 101 0.60 9.35 -7.29
CA TRP A 101 0.85 9.81 -5.93
C TRP A 101 1.33 11.26 -5.90
N ILE A 102 2.32 11.60 -6.69
CA ILE A 102 2.90 12.95 -6.71
C ILE A 102 1.93 13.98 -7.29
N ASN A 103 1.20 13.63 -8.36
CA ASN A 103 0.44 14.62 -9.12
C ASN A 103 -1.03 14.72 -8.71
N LYS A 104 -1.60 13.68 -8.11
CA LYS A 104 -3.04 13.65 -7.79
C LYS A 104 -3.33 13.75 -6.30
N ILE A 105 -2.33 13.57 -5.45
CA ILE A 105 -2.49 13.63 -3.99
C ILE A 105 -1.80 14.88 -3.46
N LYS A 106 -2.60 15.83 -2.96
CA LYS A 106 -2.10 17.13 -2.50
C LYS A 106 -1.13 17.02 -1.33
N THR A 107 -1.35 16.06 -0.45
CA THR A 107 -0.56 15.84 0.77
C THR A 107 0.61 14.88 0.54
N ALA A 108 0.84 14.44 -0.70
CA ALA A 108 1.90 13.51 -1.02
C ALA A 108 3.28 14.09 -0.72
N GLY A 109 4.11 13.32 -0.02
CA GLY A 109 5.50 13.63 0.18
C GLY A 109 6.31 13.29 -1.06
N GLN A 110 7.41 14.00 -1.27
CA GLN A 110 8.30 13.75 -2.40
C GLN A 110 9.15 12.51 -2.22
N HIS A 111 9.40 12.12 -0.97
CA HIS A 111 10.17 10.93 -0.65
C HIS A 111 9.27 9.71 -0.74
N MET A 112 9.43 8.95 -1.81
CA MET A 112 8.75 7.69 -1.98
C MET A 112 9.69 6.68 -2.61
N ARG A 113 9.42 5.42 -2.38
CA ARG A 113 10.19 4.33 -2.94
C ARG A 113 9.22 3.22 -3.35
N ILE A 114 9.19 2.91 -4.64
CA ILE A 114 8.36 1.83 -5.17
C ILE A 114 9.27 0.99 -6.05
N GLU A 115 9.42 -0.28 -5.72
CA GLU A 115 10.36 -1.17 -6.40
C GLU A 115 9.83 -2.59 -6.49
N LYS A 116 10.44 -3.39 -7.34
CA LYS A 116 10.12 -4.82 -7.48
C LYS A 116 10.53 -5.57 -6.22
N VAL A 117 9.70 -6.51 -5.79
CA VAL A 117 10.02 -7.38 -4.66
C VAL A 117 11.15 -8.33 -5.08
N LYS A 118 12.23 -8.35 -4.28
CA LYS A 118 13.39 -9.23 -4.50
C LYS A 118 13.36 -10.44 -3.59
N ASN A 119 12.89 -10.28 -2.35
CA ASN A 119 12.78 -11.32 -1.36
C ASN A 119 11.44 -11.20 -0.67
N LEU A 120 10.51 -12.08 -1.02
CA LEU A 120 9.12 -12.00 -0.54
C LEU A 120 9.02 -12.19 0.97
N GLU A 121 9.79 -13.10 1.55
CA GLU A 121 9.77 -13.35 2.99
C GLU A 121 10.23 -12.10 3.76
N ALA A 122 11.36 -11.52 3.38
CA ALA A 122 11.88 -10.32 4.03
C ALA A 122 10.92 -9.13 3.87
N THR A 123 10.34 -8.96 2.69
CA THR A 123 9.37 -7.90 2.40
C THR A 123 8.13 -8.07 3.26
N SER A 124 7.61 -9.28 3.40
CA SER A 124 6.42 -9.56 4.22
C SER A 124 6.65 -9.24 5.69
N LYS A 125 7.81 -9.62 6.21
CA LYS A 125 8.18 -9.33 7.60
C LYS A 125 8.33 -7.82 7.83
N TYR A 126 8.94 -7.11 6.91
CA TYR A 126 9.10 -5.67 7.00
C TYR A 126 7.75 -4.95 6.94
N LEU A 127 6.89 -5.34 6.00
CA LEU A 127 5.55 -4.78 5.85
C LEU A 127 4.76 -4.88 7.15
N LEU A 128 4.84 -6.01 7.83
CA LEU A 128 4.03 -6.31 9.00
C LEU A 128 4.72 -5.98 10.33
N HIS A 129 5.86 -5.29 10.29
CA HIS A 129 6.61 -4.95 11.49
C HIS A 129 5.77 -4.19 12.52
N GLU A 130 5.05 -3.16 12.10
CA GLU A 130 4.19 -2.38 12.98
C GLU A 130 2.96 -3.17 13.45
N TYR A 131 2.42 -4.04 12.61
CA TYR A 131 1.33 -4.93 13.00
C TYR A 131 1.75 -5.83 14.17
N ARG A 132 2.95 -6.40 14.09
CA ARG A 132 3.50 -7.23 15.16
C ARG A 132 3.60 -6.48 16.48
N LYS A 133 3.97 -5.20 16.40
CA LYS A 133 4.20 -4.34 17.57
C LYS A 133 2.90 -3.74 18.13
N LEU A 134 2.02 -3.27 17.26
CA LEU A 134 0.85 -2.47 17.64
C LEU A 134 -0.50 -3.15 17.34
N GLY A 135 -0.49 -4.29 16.66
CA GLY A 135 -1.71 -5.02 16.34
C GLY A 135 -2.37 -4.57 15.04
N THR A 136 -3.67 -4.92 14.88
CA THR A 136 -4.42 -4.70 13.63
C THR A 136 -4.67 -3.24 13.29
N ASP A 137 -4.49 -2.32 14.24
CA ASP A 137 -4.79 -0.90 14.04
C ASP A 137 -3.92 -0.25 12.96
N THR A 138 -2.78 -0.87 12.62
CA THR A 138 -1.89 -0.37 11.58
C THR A 138 -2.27 -0.83 10.19
N LEU A 139 -3.10 -1.86 10.07
CA LEU A 139 -3.52 -2.40 8.78
C LEU A 139 -4.65 -1.54 8.20
N ALA A 140 -4.40 -0.95 7.02
CA ALA A 140 -5.40 -0.13 6.34
C ALA A 140 -6.37 -1.04 5.57
N THR A 141 -7.30 -1.65 6.28
CA THR A 141 -8.23 -2.65 5.72
C THR A 141 -9.14 -2.08 4.65
N THR A 142 -9.54 -0.81 4.77
CA THR A 142 -10.40 -0.15 3.77
C THR A 142 -9.67 0.10 2.46
N CYS A 143 -8.33 0.16 2.49
CA CYS A 143 -7.49 0.39 1.32
C CYS A 143 -6.89 -0.90 0.78
N SER A 144 -7.00 -1.99 1.53
CA SER A 144 -6.46 -3.30 1.16
C SER A 144 -7.58 -4.19 0.65
N ASN A 145 -7.31 -4.99 -0.37
CA ASN A 145 -8.27 -6.01 -0.79
C ASN A 145 -7.76 -7.39 -0.38
N ILE A 146 -7.94 -7.63 0.89
CA ILE A 146 -7.62 -8.89 1.52
C ILE A 146 -8.84 -9.80 1.47
#